data_532a363dbd408dfde7acc3133094f99f
#
_entry.id   532a363dbd408dfde7acc3133094f99f
#
_cell.length_a   1.000
_cell.length_b   1.000
_cell.length_c   1.000
_cell.angle_alpha   90.00
_cell.angle_beta   90.00
_cell.angle_gamma   90.00
#
_symmetry.space_group_name_H-M   'P 1'
#
loop_
_entity.id
_entity.type
_entity.pdbx_description
1 polymer ?
#
loop_
_entity_poly.entity_id
_entity_poly.type
_entity_poly.pdbx_seq_one_letter_code
_entity_poly.pdbx_strand_id
1 'polypeptide(L)'
;MSESSVNKKIELIPTREVKSGEKFTTDKGVRAIKDGIKRSATASAGLKKPDWLRVRIHSTPQYAAVKTIVRDNDLATVCEEAKCPNISECWSAGTATIMLMGDVCTRACRFCSVNTGNPNGWLDGEEPANTAQAVQLMGLRYVVLTSVNRDDLSDGGAAHYAAVVSATKHQNPQTAVEALTPDFLGDQKAIEVLLDSGIDVFAQN
;
A
#
# COMPACT_ATOMS: atom_id res chain seq x y z
N MET A 1 -12.80 17.44 49.17
CA MET A 1 -12.76 17.65 47.70
C MET A 1 -12.32 16.32 47.11
N SER A 2 -13.28 15.56 46.63
CA SER A 2 -13.06 14.18 46.15
C SER A 2 -12.99 14.19 44.61
N GLU A 3 -11.82 13.84 44.08
CA GLU A 3 -11.64 13.58 42.65
C GLU A 3 -12.20 12.19 42.34
N SER A 4 -13.32 12.18 41.65
CA SER A 4 -13.86 10.95 41.05
C SER A 4 -13.21 10.73 39.68
N SER A 5 -12.20 9.85 39.63
CA SER A 5 -11.63 9.36 38.38
C SER A 5 -12.65 8.47 37.69
N VAL A 6 -13.25 8.96 36.61
CA VAL A 6 -14.09 8.19 35.72
C VAL A 6 -13.22 7.26 34.88
N ASN A 7 -13.11 6.02 35.35
CA ASN A 7 -12.44 4.94 34.62
C ASN A 7 -13.37 4.46 33.51
N LYS A 8 -13.33 5.10 32.32
CA LYS A 8 -14.05 4.65 31.13
C LYS A 8 -13.38 3.36 30.63
N LYS A 9 -13.95 2.22 30.96
CA LYS A 9 -13.62 0.95 30.29
C LYS A 9 -13.89 1.13 28.79
N ILE A 10 -12.82 1.13 28.00
CA ILE A 10 -12.94 1.02 26.54
C ILE A 10 -13.38 -0.43 26.28
N GLU A 11 -14.65 -0.65 26.00
CA GLU A 11 -15.12 -1.93 25.45
C GLU A 11 -14.52 -2.08 24.05
N LEU A 12 -13.53 -2.97 23.93
CA LEU A 12 -13.03 -3.42 22.64
C LEU A 12 -14.19 -4.16 21.95
N ILE A 13 -14.84 -3.52 21.00
CA ILE A 13 -15.79 -4.18 20.10
C ILE A 13 -14.96 -5.25 19.36
N PRO A 14 -15.32 -6.54 19.46
CA PRO A 14 -14.60 -7.58 18.74
C PRO A 14 -14.74 -7.30 17.25
N THR A 15 -13.67 -6.83 16.62
CA THR A 15 -13.60 -6.67 15.18
C THR A 15 -13.71 -8.06 14.56
N ARG A 16 -14.84 -8.33 13.91
CA ARG A 16 -15.01 -9.58 13.16
C ARG A 16 -13.93 -9.68 12.10
N GLU A 17 -13.10 -10.71 12.20
CA GLU A 17 -12.09 -10.98 11.18
C GLU A 17 -12.78 -11.24 9.83
N VAL A 18 -12.55 -10.36 8.85
CA VAL A 18 -13.10 -10.48 7.49
C VAL A 18 -12.28 -11.51 6.74
N LYS A 19 -12.94 -12.57 6.25
CA LYS A 19 -12.27 -13.64 5.50
C LYS A 19 -12.00 -13.23 4.06
N SER A 20 -10.94 -13.81 3.48
CA SER A 20 -10.59 -13.63 2.06
C SER A 20 -11.79 -13.95 1.15
N GLY A 21 -12.12 -13.02 0.24
CA GLY A 21 -13.26 -13.10 -0.67
C GLY A 21 -14.60 -12.61 -0.08
N GLU A 22 -14.67 -12.24 1.21
CA GLU A 22 -15.86 -11.64 1.80
C GLU A 22 -15.99 -10.16 1.44
N LYS A 23 -17.23 -9.71 1.29
CA LYS A 23 -17.55 -8.28 1.14
C LYS A 23 -17.49 -7.60 2.51
N PHE A 24 -16.83 -6.46 2.57
CA PHE A 24 -16.72 -5.64 3.78
C PHE A 24 -16.74 -4.15 3.43
N THR A 25 -16.77 -3.31 4.45
CA THR A 25 -16.57 -1.87 4.31
C THR A 25 -15.28 -1.51 5.03
N THR A 26 -14.40 -0.79 4.36
CA THR A 26 -13.14 -0.30 4.95
C THR A 26 -13.42 0.78 5.99
N ASP A 27 -12.43 1.11 6.82
CA ASP A 27 -12.51 2.19 7.81
C ASP A 27 -12.80 3.55 7.15
N LYS A 28 -12.40 3.70 5.88
CA LYS A 28 -12.69 4.89 5.02
C LYS A 28 -14.07 4.83 4.35
N GLY A 29 -14.93 3.86 4.72
CA GLY A 29 -16.31 3.73 4.21
C GLY A 29 -16.43 3.11 2.81
N VAL A 30 -15.36 2.63 2.21
CA VAL A 30 -15.35 2.02 0.88
C VAL A 30 -15.82 0.57 0.94
N ARG A 31 -16.80 0.19 0.09
CA ARG A 31 -17.24 -1.20 -0.06
C ARG A 31 -16.25 -1.97 -0.92
N ALA A 32 -15.68 -3.04 -0.37
CA ALA A 32 -14.64 -3.83 -1.01
C ALA A 32 -14.83 -5.34 -0.80
N ILE A 33 -14.05 -6.13 -1.55
CA ILE A 33 -13.91 -7.57 -1.40
C ILE A 33 -12.51 -7.83 -0.85
N LYS A 34 -12.41 -8.47 0.31
CA LYS A 34 -11.13 -8.75 0.98
C LYS A 34 -10.24 -9.67 0.14
N ASP A 35 -8.98 -9.30 -0.02
CA ASP A 35 -7.98 -10.05 -0.80
C ASP A 35 -8.40 -10.31 -2.26
N GLY A 36 -9.24 -9.45 -2.83
CA GLY A 36 -9.72 -9.55 -4.20
C GLY A 36 -10.69 -10.71 -4.47
N ILE A 37 -11.02 -10.93 -5.75
CA ILE A 37 -11.93 -11.99 -6.19
C ILE A 37 -11.17 -13.31 -6.31
N LYS A 38 -11.35 -14.20 -5.34
CA LYS A 38 -10.76 -15.55 -5.38
C LYS A 38 -11.64 -16.51 -6.18
N ARG A 39 -11.02 -17.36 -7.03
CA ARG A 39 -11.72 -18.51 -7.59
C ARG A 39 -12.07 -19.48 -6.47
N SER A 40 -13.26 -20.12 -6.57
CA SER A 40 -13.71 -21.18 -5.68
C SER A 40 -12.60 -22.20 -5.41
N ALA A 41 -12.45 -22.60 -4.15
CA ALA A 41 -11.39 -23.42 -3.60
C ALA A 41 -11.31 -24.89 -4.12
N THR A 42 -11.97 -25.23 -5.21
CA THR A 42 -11.93 -26.56 -5.82
C THR A 42 -10.66 -26.82 -6.67
N ALA A 43 -9.77 -25.84 -6.80
CA ALA A 43 -8.53 -26.00 -7.53
C ALA A 43 -7.34 -26.08 -6.58
N SER A 44 -6.83 -27.27 -6.43
CA SER A 44 -5.59 -27.70 -5.80
C SER A 44 -5.57 -27.77 -4.28
N ALA A 45 -5.75 -28.97 -3.75
CA ALA A 45 -4.99 -29.38 -2.56
C ALA A 45 -3.53 -29.06 -2.86
N GLY A 46 -3.05 -27.94 -2.36
CA GLY A 46 -1.75 -27.38 -2.73
C GLY A 46 -0.66 -28.38 -2.44
N LEU A 47 0.12 -28.71 -3.44
CA LEU A 47 1.37 -29.43 -3.25
C LEU A 47 2.12 -28.73 -2.13
N LYS A 48 2.63 -29.51 -1.17
CA LYS A 48 3.45 -28.99 -0.07
C LYS A 48 4.60 -28.19 -0.68
N LYS A 49 4.73 -26.91 -0.30
CA LYS A 49 5.83 -26.07 -0.79
C LYS A 49 7.17 -26.72 -0.44
N PRO A 50 8.14 -26.78 -1.36
CA PRO A 50 9.47 -27.28 -1.08
C PRO A 50 10.12 -26.54 0.10
N ASP A 51 10.99 -27.22 0.83
CA ASP A 51 11.60 -26.64 2.04
C ASP A 51 12.47 -25.39 1.74
N TRP A 52 13.05 -25.31 0.54
CA TRP A 52 13.82 -24.15 0.11
C TRP A 52 12.97 -22.88 -0.14
N LEU A 53 11.62 -23.01 -0.26
CA LEU A 53 10.69 -21.89 -0.34
C LEU A 53 10.25 -21.37 1.05
N ARG A 54 10.79 -21.92 2.14
CA ARG A 54 10.50 -21.44 3.49
C ARG A 54 11.39 -20.26 3.81
N VAL A 55 10.79 -19.11 3.98
CA VAL A 55 11.49 -17.89 4.45
C VAL A 55 11.50 -17.88 5.97
N ARG A 56 12.66 -17.59 6.56
CA ARG A 56 12.77 -17.35 8.00
C ARG A 56 12.28 -15.94 8.30
N ILE A 57 11.32 -15.82 9.21
CA ILE A 57 10.85 -14.52 9.66
C ILE A 57 11.88 -13.97 10.65
N HIS A 58 12.52 -12.87 10.27
CA HIS A 58 13.43 -12.13 11.13
C HIS A 58 12.75 -10.84 11.61
N SER A 59 12.63 -10.64 12.91
CA SER A 59 12.20 -9.37 13.48
C SER A 59 13.44 -8.64 13.99
N THR A 60 13.90 -7.64 13.23
CA THR A 60 15.00 -6.76 13.63
C THR A 60 14.44 -5.43 14.14
N PRO A 61 15.22 -4.63 14.89
CA PRO A 61 14.83 -3.27 15.25
C PRO A 61 14.45 -2.43 14.02
N GLN A 62 15.15 -2.60 12.90
CA GLN A 62 14.86 -1.90 11.65
C GLN A 62 13.50 -2.30 11.08
N TYR A 63 13.15 -3.59 11.09
CA TYR A 63 11.82 -4.06 10.69
C TYR A 63 10.72 -3.39 11.52
N ALA A 64 10.91 -3.34 12.84
CA ALA A 64 9.95 -2.72 13.76
C ALA A 64 9.81 -1.21 13.48
N ALA A 65 10.92 -0.51 13.24
CA ALA A 65 10.92 0.91 12.89
C ALA A 65 10.16 1.18 11.59
N VAL A 66 10.44 0.45 10.50
CA VAL A 66 9.72 0.58 9.23
C VAL A 66 8.22 0.35 9.43
N LYS A 67 7.84 -0.69 10.17
CA LYS A 67 6.44 -1.00 10.46
C LYS A 67 5.72 0.12 11.21
N THR A 68 6.39 0.73 12.18
CA THR A 68 5.85 1.88 12.94
C THR A 68 5.69 3.08 12.01
N ILE A 69 6.70 3.42 11.20
CA ILE A 69 6.66 4.53 10.26
C ILE A 69 5.50 4.39 9.28
N VAL A 70 5.31 3.20 8.69
CA VAL A 70 4.21 2.92 7.75
C VAL A 70 2.85 3.18 8.41
N ARG A 71 2.67 2.74 9.65
CA ARG A 71 1.40 2.90 10.38
C ARG A 71 1.13 4.33 10.84
N ASP A 72 2.16 4.99 11.38
CA ASP A 72 2.03 6.34 11.92
C ASP A 72 1.75 7.38 10.82
N ASN A 73 2.08 7.04 9.55
CA ASN A 73 1.81 7.88 8.38
C ASN A 73 0.60 7.40 7.55
N ASP A 74 -0.21 6.47 8.05
CA ASP A 74 -1.42 5.89 7.40
C ASP A 74 -1.15 5.40 5.97
N LEU A 75 0.02 4.80 5.73
CA LEU A 75 0.45 4.33 4.42
C LEU A 75 0.08 2.87 4.18
N ALA A 76 -0.29 2.54 2.95
CA ALA A 76 -0.41 1.17 2.47
C ALA A 76 0.92 0.70 1.88
N THR A 77 1.24 -0.58 2.05
CA THR A 77 2.42 -1.19 1.41
C THR A 77 2.04 -2.46 0.65
N VAL A 78 2.63 -2.65 -0.52
CA VAL A 78 2.50 -3.92 -1.25
C VAL A 78 3.03 -5.08 -0.41
N CYS A 79 4.02 -4.81 0.44
CA CYS A 79 4.62 -5.83 1.31
C CYS A 79 3.58 -6.47 2.25
N GLU A 80 2.65 -5.68 2.78
CA GLU A 80 1.56 -6.17 3.66
C GLU A 80 0.38 -6.68 2.83
N GLU A 81 -0.12 -5.90 1.87
CA GLU A 81 -1.30 -6.24 1.08
C GLU A 81 -1.11 -7.47 0.20
N ALA A 82 0.05 -7.64 -0.40
CA ALA A 82 0.39 -8.84 -1.18
C ALA A 82 0.82 -10.03 -0.31
N LYS A 83 0.86 -9.87 1.02
CA LYS A 83 1.36 -10.91 1.95
C LYS A 83 2.74 -11.43 1.54
N CYS A 84 3.64 -10.49 1.23
CA CYS A 84 4.94 -10.78 0.66
C CYS A 84 5.80 -11.63 1.62
N PRO A 85 6.32 -12.79 1.21
CA PRO A 85 7.12 -13.64 2.09
C PRO A 85 8.47 -13.00 2.48
N ASN A 86 8.94 -12.02 1.70
CA ASN A 86 10.24 -11.37 1.90
C ASN A 86 10.15 -10.10 2.75
N ILE A 87 8.96 -9.76 3.27
CA ILE A 87 8.73 -8.52 4.02
C ILE A 87 9.73 -8.33 5.18
N SER A 88 10.04 -9.41 5.91
CA SER A 88 10.96 -9.31 7.05
C SER A 88 12.40 -9.02 6.62
N GLU A 89 12.83 -9.54 5.48
CA GLU A 89 14.16 -9.28 4.93
C GLU A 89 14.26 -7.85 4.38
N CYS A 90 13.31 -7.44 3.52
CA CYS A 90 13.28 -6.12 2.92
C CYS A 90 13.19 -5.01 3.97
N TRP A 91 12.28 -5.13 4.91
CA TRP A 91 12.11 -4.12 5.97
C TRP A 91 13.28 -4.08 6.94
N SER A 92 13.94 -5.22 7.19
CA SER A 92 15.18 -5.26 7.95
C SER A 92 16.36 -4.59 7.23
N ALA A 93 16.32 -4.56 5.90
CA ALA A 93 17.28 -3.84 5.05
C ALA A 93 16.90 -2.36 4.82
N GLY A 94 15.80 -1.88 5.42
CA GLY A 94 15.33 -0.49 5.26
C GLY A 94 14.72 -0.22 3.88
N THR A 95 14.14 -1.25 3.24
CA THR A 95 13.49 -1.12 1.92
C THR A 95 12.02 -1.47 2.02
N ALA A 96 11.15 -0.63 1.47
CA ALA A 96 9.71 -0.86 1.38
C ALA A 96 9.18 -0.44 0.01
N THR A 97 8.08 -1.08 -0.43
CA THR A 97 7.32 -0.65 -1.60
C THR A 97 6.01 -0.04 -1.10
N ILE A 98 5.88 1.27 -1.27
CA ILE A 98 4.70 2.02 -0.82
C ILE A 98 3.64 1.94 -1.92
N MET A 99 2.40 1.68 -1.51
CA MET A 99 1.25 1.58 -2.39
C MET A 99 0.37 2.82 -2.21
N LEU A 100 0.24 3.58 -3.27
CA LEU A 100 -0.46 4.86 -3.30
C LEU A 100 -1.95 4.69 -3.58
N MET A 101 -2.74 5.70 -3.19
CA MET A 101 -4.18 5.81 -3.39
C MET A 101 -4.98 4.76 -2.61
N GLY A 102 -4.41 4.32 -1.48
CA GLY A 102 -5.05 3.41 -0.53
C GLY A 102 -4.91 1.93 -0.87
N ASP A 103 -5.75 1.10 -0.25
CA ASP A 103 -5.70 -0.36 -0.28
C ASP A 103 -6.85 -1.00 -1.08
N VAL A 104 -7.63 -0.21 -1.83
CA VAL A 104 -8.77 -0.68 -2.63
C VAL A 104 -8.54 -0.38 -4.10
N CYS A 105 -8.46 -1.44 -4.91
CA CYS A 105 -8.24 -1.38 -6.35
C CYS A 105 -9.56 -1.52 -7.11
N THR A 106 -9.76 -0.76 -8.18
CA THR A 106 -10.94 -0.90 -9.05
C THR A 106 -10.91 -2.17 -9.89
N ARG A 107 -9.74 -2.81 -10.03
CA ARG A 107 -9.57 -4.04 -10.82
C ARG A 107 -9.38 -5.27 -9.94
N ALA A 108 -9.74 -6.44 -10.50
CA ALA A 108 -9.70 -7.74 -9.84
C ALA A 108 -8.73 -8.71 -10.53
N CYS A 109 -7.44 -8.40 -10.53
CA CYS A 109 -6.42 -9.25 -11.13
C CYS A 109 -6.32 -10.59 -10.37
N ARG A 110 -6.28 -11.71 -11.10
CA ARG A 110 -6.37 -13.06 -10.50
C ARG A 110 -5.21 -13.42 -9.58
N PHE A 111 -4.06 -12.84 -9.78
CA PHE A 111 -2.84 -13.06 -8.99
C PHE A 111 -2.72 -12.09 -7.81
N CYS A 112 -3.49 -11.00 -7.80
CA CYS A 112 -3.38 -9.92 -6.83
C CYS A 112 -4.17 -10.23 -5.56
N SER A 113 -3.63 -9.83 -4.40
CA SER A 113 -4.28 -9.97 -3.10
C SER A 113 -4.80 -8.64 -2.53
N VAL A 114 -4.70 -7.55 -3.30
CA VAL A 114 -5.25 -6.25 -2.91
C VAL A 114 -6.78 -6.31 -2.89
N ASN A 115 -7.40 -5.57 -1.98
CA ASN A 115 -8.86 -5.50 -1.90
C ASN A 115 -9.46 -4.93 -3.18
N THR A 116 -10.59 -5.49 -3.63
CA THR A 116 -11.27 -5.03 -4.85
C THR A 116 -12.53 -4.27 -4.49
N GLY A 117 -12.68 -3.05 -5.02
CA GLY A 117 -13.85 -2.20 -4.79
C GLY A 117 -13.78 -0.92 -5.61
N ASN A 118 -14.69 0.02 -5.33
CA ASN A 118 -14.67 1.33 -5.96
C ASN A 118 -14.58 2.41 -4.87
N PRO A 119 -13.47 3.16 -4.79
CA PRO A 119 -13.32 4.27 -3.85
C PRO A 119 -14.16 5.50 -4.18
N ASN A 120 -14.85 5.52 -5.34
CA ASN A 120 -15.74 6.62 -5.75
C ASN A 120 -15.06 7.99 -5.76
N GLY A 121 -13.87 8.07 -6.31
CA GLY A 121 -13.10 9.31 -6.45
C GLY A 121 -12.41 9.78 -5.16
N TRP A 122 -12.55 9.08 -4.04
CA TRP A 122 -11.86 9.46 -2.81
C TRP A 122 -10.34 9.32 -2.95
N LEU A 123 -9.63 10.36 -2.54
CA LEU A 123 -8.18 10.41 -2.42
C LEU A 123 -7.80 11.05 -1.09
N ASP A 124 -6.70 10.58 -0.51
CA ASP A 124 -6.12 11.20 0.68
C ASP A 124 -5.24 12.39 0.25
N GLY A 125 -5.65 13.60 0.56
CA GLY A 125 -4.88 14.80 0.25
C GLY A 125 -3.54 14.91 0.99
N GLU A 126 -3.38 14.21 2.12
CA GLU A 126 -2.16 14.21 2.92
C GLU A 126 -1.17 13.11 2.48
N GLU A 127 -1.58 12.16 1.64
CA GLU A 127 -0.71 11.04 1.19
C GLU A 127 0.61 11.52 0.58
N PRO A 128 0.69 12.60 -0.23
CA PRO A 128 1.95 13.11 -0.74
C PRO A 128 2.93 13.53 0.37
N ALA A 129 2.45 14.26 1.37
CA ALA A 129 3.28 14.71 2.48
C ALA A 129 3.68 13.54 3.39
N ASN A 130 2.73 12.66 3.71
CA ASN A 130 2.95 11.49 4.56
C ASN A 130 3.95 10.53 3.93
N THR A 131 3.85 10.28 2.62
CA THR A 131 4.80 9.43 1.88
C THR A 131 6.20 10.04 1.89
N ALA A 132 6.34 11.33 1.59
CA ALA A 132 7.63 12.02 1.59
C ALA A 132 8.29 11.97 2.98
N GLN A 133 7.52 12.17 4.03
CA GLN A 133 7.97 12.08 5.42
C GLN A 133 8.40 10.65 5.79
N ALA A 134 7.63 9.64 5.40
CA ALA A 134 7.96 8.25 5.68
C ALA A 134 9.27 7.83 5.01
N VAL A 135 9.48 8.20 3.74
CA VAL A 135 10.73 7.97 3.00
C VAL A 135 11.92 8.60 3.73
N GLN A 136 11.77 9.82 4.25
CA GLN A 136 12.79 10.52 5.03
C GLN A 136 13.10 9.79 6.34
N LEU A 137 12.07 9.43 7.10
CA LEU A 137 12.23 8.72 8.39
C LEU A 137 12.87 7.35 8.22
N MET A 138 12.58 6.66 7.12
CA MET A 138 13.22 5.39 6.77
C MET A 138 14.66 5.55 6.28
N GLY A 139 15.10 6.76 5.91
CA GLY A 139 16.43 7.04 5.37
C GLY A 139 16.71 6.29 4.07
N LEU A 140 15.71 6.15 3.21
CA LEU A 140 15.84 5.38 1.97
C LEU A 140 16.69 6.12 0.96
N ARG A 141 17.58 5.39 0.29
CA ARG A 141 18.30 5.87 -0.90
C ARG A 141 17.58 5.52 -2.20
N TYR A 142 16.64 4.58 -2.13
CA TYR A 142 15.84 4.10 -3.23
C TYR A 142 14.46 3.71 -2.71
N VAL A 143 13.42 4.20 -3.33
CA VAL A 143 12.04 3.86 -3.01
C VAL A 143 11.28 3.44 -4.26
N VAL A 144 10.52 2.35 -4.15
CA VAL A 144 9.53 1.97 -5.17
C VAL A 144 8.18 2.50 -4.71
N LEU A 145 7.59 3.34 -5.50
CA LEU A 145 6.20 3.75 -5.38
C LEU A 145 5.39 2.95 -6.39
N THR A 146 4.28 2.40 -5.98
CA THR A 146 3.31 1.76 -6.86
C THR A 146 1.92 2.24 -6.48
N SER A 147 0.88 1.83 -7.19
CA SER A 147 -0.48 2.23 -6.86
C SER A 147 -1.49 1.13 -7.15
N VAL A 148 -2.66 1.24 -6.54
CA VAL A 148 -3.85 0.55 -6.99
C VAL A 148 -4.33 1.17 -8.31
N ASN A 149 -5.08 0.41 -9.13
CA ASN A 149 -5.78 0.99 -10.26
C ASN A 149 -6.98 1.81 -9.78
N ARG A 150 -7.16 2.98 -10.37
CA ARG A 150 -8.19 3.96 -10.03
C ARG A 150 -8.99 4.36 -11.26
N ASP A 151 -9.64 3.36 -11.91
CA ASP A 151 -10.51 3.59 -13.08
C ASP A 151 -11.75 4.45 -12.74
N ASP A 152 -11.93 4.78 -11.46
CA ASP A 152 -12.93 5.74 -10.96
C ASP A 152 -12.47 7.21 -11.05
N LEU A 153 -11.20 7.46 -11.38
CA LEU A 153 -10.63 8.78 -11.62
C LEU A 153 -10.41 8.98 -13.12
N SER A 154 -10.66 10.19 -13.61
CA SER A 154 -10.58 10.51 -15.05
C SER A 154 -9.19 10.37 -15.65
N ASP A 155 -8.14 10.52 -14.82
CA ASP A 155 -6.72 10.40 -15.19
C ASP A 155 -6.09 9.11 -14.65
N GLY A 156 -6.90 8.19 -14.13
CA GLY A 156 -6.41 6.98 -13.46
C GLY A 156 -5.58 7.24 -12.19
N GLY A 157 -5.61 8.48 -11.67
CA GLY A 157 -4.84 8.92 -10.49
C GLY A 157 -3.43 9.44 -10.80
N ALA A 158 -3.11 9.70 -12.07
CA ALA A 158 -1.78 10.15 -12.49
C ALA A 158 -1.35 11.46 -11.83
N ALA A 159 -2.23 12.44 -11.70
CA ALA A 159 -1.94 13.72 -11.04
C ALA A 159 -1.61 13.53 -9.56
N HIS A 160 -2.35 12.67 -8.86
CA HIS A 160 -2.08 12.37 -7.45
C HIS A 160 -0.74 11.62 -7.29
N TYR A 161 -0.48 10.64 -8.15
CA TYR A 161 0.79 9.92 -8.17
C TYR A 161 1.97 10.88 -8.39
N ALA A 162 1.87 11.77 -9.39
CA ALA A 162 2.88 12.79 -9.67
C ALA A 162 3.11 13.73 -8.48
N ALA A 163 2.06 14.11 -7.75
CA ALA A 163 2.15 14.92 -6.54
C ALA A 163 2.96 14.19 -5.44
N VAL A 164 2.73 12.88 -5.26
CA VAL A 164 3.51 12.07 -4.31
C VAL A 164 4.98 12.00 -4.70
N VAL A 165 5.28 11.76 -5.98
CA VAL A 165 6.67 11.75 -6.49
C VAL A 165 7.35 13.09 -6.25
N SER A 166 6.69 14.18 -6.64
CA SER A 166 7.24 15.53 -6.50
C SER A 166 7.50 15.88 -5.03
N ALA A 167 6.57 15.57 -4.13
CA ALA A 167 6.76 15.79 -2.69
C ALA A 167 7.93 14.95 -2.15
N THR A 168 8.03 13.68 -2.58
CA THR A 168 9.11 12.78 -2.18
C THR A 168 10.46 13.30 -2.65
N LYS A 169 10.61 13.71 -3.90
CA LYS A 169 11.83 14.26 -4.46
C LYS A 169 12.23 15.59 -3.82
N HIS A 170 11.25 16.45 -3.53
CA HIS A 170 11.49 17.73 -2.86
C HIS A 170 12.06 17.54 -1.46
N GLN A 171 11.45 16.66 -0.66
CA GLN A 171 11.86 16.40 0.73
C GLN A 171 13.11 15.51 0.82
N ASN A 172 13.32 14.62 -0.16
CA ASN A 172 14.39 13.63 -0.19
C ASN A 172 15.17 13.70 -1.53
N PRO A 173 15.90 14.77 -1.81
CA PRO A 173 16.51 15.00 -3.13
C PRO A 173 17.58 13.97 -3.53
N GLN A 174 18.13 13.22 -2.57
CA GLN A 174 19.13 12.18 -2.81
C GLN A 174 18.50 10.77 -2.98
N THR A 175 17.18 10.65 -2.77
CA THR A 175 16.48 9.36 -2.91
C THR A 175 16.09 9.18 -4.37
N ALA A 176 16.50 8.05 -4.96
CA ALA A 176 16.00 7.62 -6.26
C ALA A 176 14.57 7.10 -6.12
N VAL A 177 13.68 7.56 -7.00
CA VAL A 177 12.26 7.19 -7.02
C VAL A 177 11.94 6.37 -8.27
N GLU A 178 11.57 5.12 -8.07
CA GLU A 178 11.00 4.27 -9.09
C GLU A 178 9.47 4.34 -9.01
N ALA A 179 8.83 4.67 -10.12
CA ALA A 179 7.38 4.60 -10.27
C ALA A 179 6.99 3.30 -11.00
N LEU A 180 6.45 2.32 -10.25
CA LEU A 180 5.84 1.11 -10.81
C LEU A 180 4.35 1.39 -11.05
N THR A 181 4.01 1.73 -12.28
CA THR A 181 2.75 2.39 -12.65
C THR A 181 1.66 1.42 -13.12
N PRO A 182 0.37 1.78 -12.96
CA PRO A 182 -0.70 1.17 -13.71
C PRO A 182 -0.63 1.59 -15.19
N ASP A 183 -1.49 0.99 -16.02
CA ASP A 183 -1.54 1.27 -17.46
C ASP A 183 -2.23 2.60 -17.84
N PHE A 184 -2.84 3.31 -16.89
CA PHE A 184 -3.63 4.54 -17.08
C PHE A 184 -4.60 4.44 -18.28
N LEU A 185 -5.07 3.22 -18.61
CA LEU A 185 -5.90 2.93 -19.80
C LEU A 185 -5.25 3.39 -21.13
N GLY A 186 -3.92 3.55 -21.17
CA GLY A 186 -3.16 4.04 -22.32
C GLY A 186 -3.27 5.55 -22.55
N ASP A 187 -3.74 6.31 -21.56
CA ASP A 187 -3.77 7.77 -21.64
C ASP A 187 -2.35 8.34 -21.62
N GLN A 188 -1.90 8.83 -22.77
CA GLN A 188 -0.58 9.40 -22.95
C GLN A 188 -0.34 10.63 -22.05
N LYS A 189 -1.37 11.48 -21.85
CA LYS A 189 -1.26 12.67 -21.01
C LYS A 189 -1.03 12.30 -19.53
N ALA A 190 -1.72 11.26 -19.06
CA ALA A 190 -1.52 10.74 -17.71
C ALA A 190 -0.08 10.24 -17.50
N ILE A 191 0.47 9.53 -18.50
CA ILE A 191 1.85 9.07 -18.48
C ILE A 191 2.83 10.26 -18.49
N GLU A 192 2.61 11.25 -19.36
CA GLU A 192 3.43 12.46 -19.45
C GLU A 192 3.47 13.24 -18.12
N VAL A 193 2.32 13.43 -17.47
CA VAL A 193 2.21 14.07 -16.15
C VAL A 193 3.10 13.37 -15.10
N LEU A 194 3.12 12.05 -15.14
CA LEU A 194 3.98 11.29 -14.22
C LEU A 194 5.47 11.39 -14.58
N LEU A 195 5.82 11.33 -15.86
CA LEU A 195 7.20 11.48 -16.31
C LEU A 195 7.79 12.85 -15.92
N ASP A 196 6.98 13.89 -16.02
CA ASP A 196 7.38 15.27 -15.67
C ASP A 196 7.49 15.49 -14.15
N SER A 197 7.04 14.55 -13.32
CA SER A 197 7.07 14.68 -11.84
C SER A 197 8.46 14.55 -11.22
N GLY A 198 9.47 14.12 -11.99
CA GLY A 198 10.87 13.97 -11.57
C GLY A 198 11.21 12.55 -11.10
N ILE A 199 10.52 11.54 -11.58
CA ILE A 199 10.89 10.12 -11.35
C ILE A 199 12.26 9.82 -11.95
N ASP A 200 13.00 8.91 -11.32
CA ASP A 200 14.29 8.44 -11.83
C ASP A 200 14.14 7.16 -12.67
N VAL A 201 13.15 6.34 -12.34
CA VAL A 201 12.86 5.09 -13.06
C VAL A 201 11.37 4.98 -13.31
N PHE A 202 11.00 4.76 -14.57
CA PHE A 202 9.64 4.40 -14.98
C PHE A 202 9.55 2.90 -15.20
N ALA A 203 8.69 2.24 -14.46
CA ALA A 203 8.41 0.82 -14.59
C ALA A 203 6.90 0.57 -14.74
N GLN A 204 6.54 -0.44 -15.51
CA GLN A 204 5.16 -0.88 -15.67
C GLN A 204 5.05 -2.38 -15.43
N ASN A 205 3.96 -2.77 -14.79
CA ASN A 205 3.63 -4.17 -14.55
C ASN A 205 2.46 -4.63 -15.42
#